data_3182eb1c0a65d8782f2155684e2368c1
#
_entry.id   3182eb1c0a65d8782f2155684e2368c1
#
_cell.length_a   1.000
_cell.length_b   1.000
_cell.length_c   1.000
_cell.angle_alpha   90.00
_cell.angle_beta   90.00
_cell.angle_gamma   90.00
#
_symmetry.space_group_name_H-M   'P 1'
#
loop_
_entity.id
_entity.type
_entity.pdbx_description
1 polymer ?
#
loop_
_entity_poly.entity_id
_entity_poly.type
_entity_poly.pdbx_seq_one_letter_code
_entity_poly.pdbx_strand_id
1 'polypeptide(L)'
;IQTVNVDRVMIHDIFIPFVAEKFEEMGFTKLWDPDKVVLIYDHMVPASTTDDIRHFKIGDAFAKKYGMKNVHRSDGICHQLMTECGYAKPVFGTDSHTTTYGCVGCFSSGIGYTEMAAILGTGEMWVRVPETIKVVIDGKLPENVSSKDIILRLIGDLTAAGATYKALEF
;
A
#
# COMPACT_ATOMS: atom_id res chain seq x y z
N ILE A 1 21.18 4.08 -0.63
CA ILE A 1 20.21 3.39 0.26
C ILE A 1 20.11 4.18 1.53
N GLN A 2 18.89 4.43 2.00
CA GLN A 2 18.61 5.12 3.26
C GLN A 2 17.54 4.36 4.02
N THR A 3 17.63 4.36 5.35
CA THR A 3 16.56 3.86 6.21
C THR A 3 15.59 5.00 6.48
N VAL A 4 14.30 4.73 6.31
CA VAL A 4 13.23 5.68 6.55
C VAL A 4 12.28 5.13 7.60
N ASN A 5 11.82 5.98 8.49
CA ASN A 5 10.74 5.63 9.41
C ASN A 5 9.42 5.57 8.63
N VAL A 6 8.67 4.52 8.86
CA VAL A 6 7.39 4.30 8.20
C VAL A 6 6.28 4.93 9.04
N ASP A 7 5.45 5.75 8.40
CA ASP A 7 4.32 6.35 9.12
C ASP A 7 3.11 5.43 9.17
N ARG A 8 2.93 4.60 8.14
CA ARG A 8 1.80 3.67 8.09
C ARG A 8 2.05 2.54 7.10
N VAL A 9 1.41 1.42 7.32
CA VAL A 9 1.38 0.30 6.37
C VAL A 9 -0.04 -0.16 6.08
N MET A 10 -0.25 -0.64 4.86
CA MET A 10 -1.49 -1.27 4.42
C MET A 10 -1.23 -2.71 4.00
N ILE A 11 -2.03 -3.63 4.53
CA ILE A 11 -2.01 -5.05 4.19
C ILE A 11 -3.41 -5.42 3.71
N HIS A 12 -3.51 -6.10 2.57
CA HIS A 12 -4.80 -6.63 2.13
C HIS A 12 -4.92 -8.14 2.35
N ASP A 13 -6.12 -8.65 2.16
CA ASP A 13 -6.52 -10.03 2.49
C ASP A 13 -5.69 -11.12 1.80
N ILE A 14 -5.24 -10.92 0.56
CA ILE A 14 -4.43 -11.92 -0.15
C ILE A 14 -3.10 -12.18 0.57
N PHE A 15 -2.44 -11.11 1.03
CA PHE A 15 -1.07 -11.22 1.55
C PHE A 15 -0.96 -11.37 3.07
N ILE A 16 -2.02 -11.10 3.85
CA ILE A 16 -1.95 -11.20 5.30
C ILE A 16 -1.48 -12.56 5.83
N PRO A 17 -1.83 -13.73 5.24
CA PRO A 17 -1.29 -14.99 5.72
C PRO A 17 0.24 -15.09 5.60
N PHE A 18 0.78 -14.63 4.48
CA PHE A 18 2.22 -14.67 4.23
C PHE A 18 2.98 -13.67 5.09
N VAL A 19 2.41 -12.49 5.30
CA VAL A 19 2.96 -11.48 6.21
C VAL A 19 2.99 -12.00 7.64
N ALA A 20 1.90 -12.62 8.11
CA ALA A 20 1.80 -13.17 9.45
C ALA A 20 2.83 -14.29 9.69
N GLU A 21 2.96 -15.21 8.74
CA GLU A 21 3.94 -16.29 8.79
C GLU A 21 5.37 -15.73 8.88
N LYS A 22 5.74 -14.79 7.99
CA LYS A 22 7.08 -14.20 7.98
C LYS A 22 7.38 -13.37 9.23
N PHE A 23 6.39 -12.67 9.74
CA PHE A 23 6.51 -11.91 10.98
C PHE A 23 6.87 -12.80 12.17
N GLU A 24 6.22 -13.95 12.28
CA GLU A 24 6.48 -14.94 13.34
C GLU A 24 7.81 -15.68 13.11
N GLU A 25 8.14 -16.06 11.87
CA GLU A 25 9.43 -16.65 11.52
C GLU A 25 10.63 -15.73 11.85
N MET A 26 10.48 -14.42 11.69
CA MET A 26 11.49 -13.42 12.08
C MET A 26 11.61 -13.26 13.60
N GLY A 27 10.77 -13.92 14.39
CA GLY A 27 10.80 -13.88 15.85
C GLY A 27 10.19 -12.64 16.47
N PHE A 28 9.44 -11.84 15.71
CA PHE A 28 8.74 -10.69 16.26
C PHE A 28 7.56 -11.11 17.13
N THR A 29 7.42 -10.49 18.29
CA THR A 29 6.38 -10.80 19.27
C THR A 29 5.38 -9.65 19.48
N LYS A 30 5.65 -8.49 18.88
CA LYS A 30 4.78 -7.30 18.93
C LYS A 30 4.95 -6.46 17.68
N LEU A 31 3.90 -5.77 17.27
CA LEU A 31 3.98 -4.75 16.24
C LEU A 31 4.70 -3.52 16.78
N TRP A 32 5.41 -2.80 15.89
CA TRP A 32 6.07 -1.55 16.28
C TRP A 32 5.04 -0.48 16.72
N ASP A 33 3.91 -0.42 16.04
CA ASP A 33 2.78 0.46 16.39
C ASP A 33 1.47 -0.11 15.78
N PRO A 34 0.60 -0.75 16.60
CA PRO A 34 -0.65 -1.33 16.10
C PRO A 34 -1.64 -0.31 15.48
N ASP A 35 -1.53 0.97 15.86
CA ASP A 35 -2.41 2.02 15.35
C ASP A 35 -2.02 2.49 13.94
N LYS A 36 -0.82 2.12 13.50
CA LYS A 36 -0.28 2.45 12.19
C LYS A 36 -0.42 1.33 11.16
N VAL A 37 -0.94 0.19 11.56
CA VAL A 37 -1.17 -0.95 10.66
C VAL A 37 -2.63 -0.97 10.24
N VAL A 38 -2.87 -0.95 8.94
CA VAL A 38 -4.21 -1.02 8.35
C VAL A 38 -4.36 -2.34 7.62
N LEU A 39 -5.34 -3.14 8.02
CA LEU A 39 -5.71 -4.39 7.34
C LEU A 39 -7.03 -4.19 6.61
N ILE A 40 -7.06 -4.49 5.33
CA ILE A 40 -8.23 -4.27 4.48
C ILE A 40 -8.58 -5.57 3.76
N TYR A 41 -9.85 -5.96 3.85
CA TYR A 41 -10.41 -7.08 3.13
C TYR A 41 -11.20 -6.54 1.93
N ASP A 42 -10.63 -6.61 0.73
CA ASP A 42 -11.23 -6.05 -0.48
C ASP A 42 -11.00 -6.88 -1.76
N HIS A 43 -9.94 -7.68 -1.82
CA HIS A 43 -9.61 -8.47 -3.01
C HIS A 43 -10.40 -9.79 -3.09
N MET A 44 -10.70 -10.39 -1.94
CA MET A 44 -11.43 -11.66 -1.83
C MET A 44 -12.84 -11.49 -1.24
N VAL A 45 -13.39 -10.27 -1.29
CA VAL A 45 -14.73 -9.95 -0.74
C VAL A 45 -15.73 -9.73 -1.88
N PRO A 46 -16.87 -10.44 -1.87
CA PRO A 46 -17.23 -11.54 -0.95
C PRO A 46 -16.39 -12.79 -1.18
N ALA A 47 -16.15 -13.56 -0.10
CA ALA A 47 -15.42 -14.82 -0.21
C ALA A 47 -16.13 -15.79 -1.16
N SER A 48 -15.40 -16.31 -2.14
CA SER A 48 -15.92 -17.25 -3.15
C SER A 48 -15.43 -18.68 -2.93
N THR A 49 -14.40 -18.85 -2.13
CA THR A 49 -13.78 -20.16 -1.84
C THR A 49 -13.55 -20.37 -0.34
N THR A 50 -13.29 -21.61 0.04
CA THR A 50 -12.87 -21.94 1.42
C THR A 50 -11.49 -21.38 1.76
N ASP A 51 -10.66 -21.16 0.76
CA ASP A 51 -9.31 -20.58 0.93
C ASP A 51 -9.41 -19.09 1.23
N ASP A 52 -10.31 -18.35 0.58
CA ASP A 52 -10.59 -16.96 0.91
C ASP A 52 -10.99 -16.82 2.40
N ILE A 53 -11.87 -17.70 2.88
CA ILE A 53 -12.29 -17.72 4.29
C ILE A 53 -11.11 -18.02 5.22
N ARG A 54 -10.18 -18.89 4.80
CA ARG A 54 -8.96 -19.16 5.55
C ARG A 54 -8.09 -17.92 5.70
N HIS A 55 -7.91 -17.15 4.62
CA HIS A 55 -7.18 -15.89 4.66
C HIS A 55 -7.80 -14.90 5.67
N PHE A 56 -9.13 -14.78 5.65
CA PHE A 56 -9.83 -13.91 6.62
C PHE A 56 -9.62 -14.36 8.06
N LYS A 57 -9.71 -15.66 8.33
CA LYS A 57 -9.48 -16.20 9.68
C LYS A 57 -8.07 -15.96 10.18
N ILE A 58 -7.06 -16.09 9.31
CA ILE A 58 -5.67 -15.81 9.66
C ILE A 58 -5.48 -14.30 9.95
N GLY A 59 -6.01 -13.44 9.09
CA GLY A 59 -5.94 -11.99 9.26
C GLY A 59 -6.62 -11.54 10.56
N ASP A 60 -7.79 -12.09 10.87
CA ASP A 60 -8.52 -11.81 12.11
C ASP A 60 -7.76 -12.24 13.36
N ALA A 61 -7.19 -13.45 13.31
CA ALA A 61 -6.40 -13.97 14.41
C ALA A 61 -5.14 -13.12 14.63
N PHE A 62 -4.47 -12.73 13.56
CA PHE A 62 -3.29 -11.86 13.61
C PHE A 62 -3.65 -10.48 14.16
N ALA A 63 -4.69 -9.83 13.62
CA ALA A 63 -5.14 -8.53 14.09
C ALA A 63 -5.51 -8.53 15.58
N LYS A 64 -6.22 -9.56 16.02
CA LYS A 64 -6.59 -9.74 17.43
C LYS A 64 -5.37 -9.98 18.32
N LYS A 65 -4.45 -10.89 17.88
CA LYS A 65 -3.24 -11.25 18.64
C LYS A 65 -2.35 -10.06 18.89
N TYR A 66 -2.20 -9.19 17.89
CA TYR A 66 -1.27 -8.06 17.94
C TYR A 66 -1.93 -6.70 18.16
N GLY A 67 -3.24 -6.68 18.43
CA GLY A 67 -3.96 -5.47 18.84
C GLY A 67 -4.17 -4.44 17.74
N MET A 68 -4.26 -4.85 16.48
CA MET A 68 -4.55 -3.94 15.37
C MET A 68 -5.95 -3.34 15.51
N LYS A 69 -6.06 -2.03 15.31
CA LYS A 69 -7.33 -1.29 15.45
C LYS A 69 -7.96 -0.95 14.10
N ASN A 70 -7.16 -0.77 13.07
CA ASN A 70 -7.63 -0.35 11.75
C ASN A 70 -7.84 -1.59 10.87
N VAL A 71 -8.99 -2.25 11.06
CA VAL A 71 -9.38 -3.44 10.30
C VAL A 71 -10.68 -3.15 9.56
N HIS A 72 -10.61 -3.10 8.23
CA HIS A 72 -11.73 -2.76 7.35
C HIS A 72 -12.27 -4.00 6.64
N ARG A 73 -13.59 -4.15 6.67
CA ARG A 73 -14.31 -5.28 6.06
C ARG A 73 -15.45 -4.76 5.24
N SER A 74 -15.40 -4.94 3.93
CA SER A 74 -16.47 -4.51 3.03
C SER A 74 -16.76 -3.00 3.06
N ASP A 75 -15.81 -2.19 3.56
CA ASP A 75 -15.96 -0.74 3.65
C ASP A 75 -15.60 -0.03 2.35
N GLY A 76 -14.88 -0.70 1.47
CA GLY A 76 -14.41 -0.22 0.18
C GLY A 76 -13.07 -0.84 -0.21
N ILE A 77 -12.55 -0.44 -1.36
CA ILE A 77 -11.23 -0.88 -1.84
C ILE A 77 -10.11 -0.17 -1.09
N CYS A 78 -9.01 -0.87 -0.89
CA CYS A 78 -7.88 -0.41 -0.08
C CYS A 78 -7.35 0.97 -0.49
N HIS A 79 -7.23 1.24 -1.78
CA HIS A 79 -6.69 2.51 -2.25
C HIS A 79 -7.60 3.69 -1.94
N GLN A 80 -8.91 3.50 -2.00
CA GLN A 80 -9.87 4.53 -1.67
C GLN A 80 -9.93 4.77 -0.15
N LEU A 81 -10.03 3.70 0.63
CA LEU A 81 -10.02 3.81 2.10
C LEU A 81 -8.77 4.50 2.63
N MET A 82 -7.59 4.14 2.11
CA MET A 82 -6.33 4.75 2.53
C MET A 82 -6.28 6.25 2.28
N THR A 83 -6.87 6.73 1.20
CA THR A 83 -6.92 8.16 0.86
C THR A 83 -8.03 8.89 1.61
N GLU A 84 -9.25 8.36 1.63
CA GLU A 84 -10.43 8.99 2.25
C GLU A 84 -10.35 9.03 3.78
N CYS A 85 -9.82 8.00 4.41
CA CYS A 85 -9.62 7.98 5.86
C CYS A 85 -8.41 8.78 6.34
N GLY A 86 -7.70 9.46 5.43
CA GLY A 86 -6.53 10.26 5.77
C GLY A 86 -5.33 9.43 6.25
N TYR A 87 -5.28 8.16 5.87
CA TYR A 87 -4.17 7.26 6.23
C TYR A 87 -2.91 7.49 5.39
N ALA A 88 -3.03 8.24 4.29
CA ALA A 88 -1.90 8.49 3.40
C ALA A 88 -0.90 9.48 4.02
N LYS A 89 0.25 8.95 4.36
CA LYS A 89 1.52 9.61 4.74
C LYS A 89 2.61 8.77 4.10
N PRO A 90 3.90 8.82 4.43
CA PRO A 90 4.83 7.80 3.93
C PRO A 90 4.31 6.39 4.25
N VAL A 91 3.80 5.72 3.21
CA VAL A 91 3.04 4.46 3.33
C VAL A 91 3.64 3.39 2.44
N PHE A 92 3.82 2.20 3.00
CA PHE A 92 4.09 1.00 2.23
C PHE A 92 2.90 0.04 2.29
N GLY A 93 2.60 -0.60 1.18
CA GLY A 93 1.49 -1.54 1.09
C GLY A 93 1.87 -2.84 0.39
N THR A 94 1.10 -3.89 0.63
CA THR A 94 1.33 -5.17 -0.04
C THR A 94 0.78 -5.22 -1.46
N ASP A 95 0.05 -4.19 -1.88
CA ASP A 95 -0.47 -4.07 -3.25
C ASP A 95 0.46 -3.26 -4.16
N SER A 96 0.57 -3.68 -5.42
CA SER A 96 1.42 -3.02 -6.44
C SER A 96 0.92 -1.60 -6.79
N HIS A 97 -0.36 -1.30 -6.59
CA HIS A 97 -0.96 0.01 -6.85
C HIS A 97 -0.92 0.95 -5.62
N THR A 98 -0.17 0.60 -4.57
CA THR A 98 0.05 1.46 -3.39
C THR A 98 0.57 2.85 -3.76
N THR A 99 1.27 2.99 -4.89
CA THR A 99 1.71 4.28 -5.44
C THR A 99 0.56 5.27 -5.69
N THR A 100 -0.69 4.80 -5.77
CA THR A 100 -1.90 5.64 -5.90
C THR A 100 -1.98 6.72 -4.83
N TYR A 101 -1.44 6.49 -3.62
CA TYR A 101 -1.51 7.47 -2.52
C TYR A 101 -0.66 8.71 -2.76
N GLY A 102 0.16 8.72 -3.80
CA GLY A 102 0.81 9.92 -4.31
C GLY A 102 -0.17 11.02 -4.71
N CYS A 103 -1.43 10.65 -5.04
CA CYS A 103 -2.49 11.62 -5.37
C CYS A 103 -2.83 12.60 -4.22
N VAL A 104 -2.52 12.24 -2.99
CA VAL A 104 -2.66 13.09 -1.79
C VAL A 104 -1.31 13.55 -1.25
N GLY A 105 -0.26 13.55 -2.08
CA GLY A 105 1.08 14.01 -1.72
C GLY A 105 1.87 13.06 -0.83
N CYS A 106 1.54 11.78 -0.87
CA CYS A 106 2.18 10.76 -0.06
C CYS A 106 3.34 10.10 -0.83
N PHE A 107 4.48 9.88 -0.17
CA PHE A 107 5.47 8.92 -0.66
C PHE A 107 4.97 7.51 -0.37
N SER A 108 4.67 6.77 -1.41
CA SER A 108 4.06 5.44 -1.27
C SER A 108 4.59 4.45 -2.30
N SER A 109 4.73 3.20 -1.88
CA SER A 109 5.19 2.11 -2.75
C SER A 109 4.63 0.77 -2.31
N GLY A 110 4.39 -0.10 -3.31
CA GLY A 110 4.15 -1.51 -3.07
C GLY A 110 5.43 -2.22 -2.68
N ILE A 111 5.34 -3.14 -1.74
CA ILE A 111 6.45 -3.96 -1.24
C ILE A 111 6.02 -5.42 -1.08
N GLY A 112 7.00 -6.31 -1.00
CA GLY A 112 6.75 -7.72 -0.73
C GLY A 112 6.33 -7.99 0.72
N TYR A 113 5.77 -9.17 0.93
CA TYR A 113 5.30 -9.58 2.25
C TYR A 113 6.44 -9.77 3.26
N THR A 114 7.65 -10.06 2.80
CA THR A 114 8.84 -10.19 3.64
C THR A 114 9.26 -8.82 4.21
N GLU A 115 9.35 -7.81 3.35
CA GLU A 115 9.62 -6.43 3.76
C GLU A 115 8.51 -5.89 4.66
N MET A 116 7.25 -6.21 4.35
CA MET A 116 6.12 -5.84 5.19
C MET A 116 6.25 -6.43 6.59
N ALA A 117 6.60 -7.71 6.71
CA ALA A 117 6.81 -8.36 8.00
C ALA A 117 7.93 -7.69 8.81
N ALA A 118 9.02 -7.30 8.16
CA ALA A 118 10.11 -6.58 8.81
C ALA A 118 9.65 -5.19 9.31
N ILE A 119 8.90 -4.43 8.50
CA ILE A 119 8.36 -3.13 8.91
C ILE A 119 7.41 -3.29 10.10
N LEU A 120 6.56 -4.31 10.11
CA LEU A 120 5.66 -4.55 11.23
C LEU A 120 6.39 -4.72 12.57
N GLY A 121 7.59 -5.27 12.53
CA GLY A 121 8.42 -5.44 13.74
C GLY A 121 9.26 -4.23 14.11
N THR A 122 9.72 -3.46 13.11
CA THR A 122 10.74 -2.40 13.31
C THR A 122 10.22 -0.99 13.14
N GLY A 123 9.18 -0.78 12.33
CA GLY A 123 8.73 0.55 11.92
C GLY A 123 9.62 1.24 10.89
N GLU A 124 10.58 0.50 10.33
CA GLU A 124 11.58 1.04 9.42
C GLU A 124 11.60 0.30 8.08
N MET A 125 11.92 1.03 7.02
CA MET A 125 12.16 0.49 5.69
C MET A 125 13.44 1.09 5.12
N TRP A 126 14.28 0.26 4.51
CA TRP A 126 15.39 0.76 3.70
C TRP A 126 14.90 1.03 2.28
N VAL A 127 15.24 2.18 1.73
CA VAL A 127 14.88 2.57 0.37
C VAL A 127 16.10 3.04 -0.40
N ARG A 128 16.14 2.74 -1.69
CA ARG A 128 16.99 3.46 -2.61
C ARG A 128 16.23 4.73 -3.00
N VAL A 129 16.78 5.89 -2.68
CA VAL A 129 16.16 7.16 -3.08
C VAL A 129 16.00 7.19 -4.60
N PRO A 130 14.77 7.28 -5.13
CA PRO A 130 14.54 7.28 -6.56
C PRO A 130 14.94 8.62 -7.18
N GLU A 131 15.31 8.57 -8.47
CA GLU A 131 15.35 9.77 -9.28
C GLU A 131 13.92 10.25 -9.55
N THR A 132 13.73 11.57 -9.63
CA THR A 132 12.41 12.16 -9.87
C THR A 132 12.25 12.60 -11.31
N ILE A 133 11.15 12.18 -11.94
CA ILE A 133 10.67 12.74 -13.20
C ILE A 133 9.67 13.83 -12.85
N LYS A 134 9.98 15.07 -13.23
CA LYS A 134 9.06 16.20 -13.09
C LYS A 134 8.09 16.22 -14.26
N VAL A 135 6.79 16.19 -13.96
CA VAL A 135 5.71 16.29 -14.94
C VAL A 135 5.07 17.67 -14.81
N VAL A 136 5.19 18.50 -15.83
CA VAL A 136 4.58 19.84 -15.86
C VAL A 136 3.33 19.78 -16.72
N ILE A 137 2.18 20.17 -16.14
CA ILE A 137 0.90 20.21 -16.80
C ILE A 137 0.42 21.68 -16.79
N ASP A 138 0.44 22.30 -17.95
CA ASP A 138 0.06 23.70 -18.13
C ASP A 138 -1.22 23.85 -18.95
N GLY A 139 -1.90 24.98 -18.76
CA GLY A 139 -3.09 25.35 -19.55
C GLY A 139 -4.38 24.87 -18.94
N LYS A 140 -5.38 24.68 -19.79
CA LYS A 140 -6.73 24.19 -19.44
C LYS A 140 -7.04 22.95 -20.24
N LEU A 141 -7.73 22.00 -19.60
CA LEU A 141 -8.23 20.84 -20.31
C LEU A 141 -9.27 21.24 -21.35
N PRO A 142 -9.13 20.77 -22.60
CA PRO A 142 -10.18 20.95 -23.60
C PRO A 142 -11.50 20.31 -23.16
N GLU A 143 -12.58 20.71 -23.83
CA GLU A 143 -13.87 20.04 -23.66
C GLU A 143 -13.76 18.56 -23.98
N ASN A 144 -14.41 17.72 -23.18
CA ASN A 144 -14.40 16.26 -23.27
C ASN A 144 -13.05 15.57 -22.94
N VAL A 145 -12.08 16.28 -22.36
CA VAL A 145 -10.84 15.72 -21.86
C VAL A 145 -10.87 15.70 -20.33
N SER A 146 -10.52 14.57 -19.76
CA SER A 146 -10.53 14.32 -18.30
C SER A 146 -9.11 14.11 -17.74
N SER A 147 -8.98 14.07 -16.42
CA SER A 147 -7.72 13.72 -15.76
C SER A 147 -7.19 12.34 -16.15
N LYS A 148 -8.08 11.40 -16.50
CA LYS A 148 -7.68 10.08 -16.99
C LYS A 148 -6.91 10.18 -18.32
N ASP A 149 -7.27 11.09 -19.20
CA ASP A 149 -6.58 11.28 -20.47
C ASP A 149 -5.16 11.79 -20.28
N ILE A 150 -4.93 12.60 -19.26
CA ILE A 150 -3.57 13.06 -18.89
C ILE A 150 -2.69 11.89 -18.53
N ILE A 151 -3.14 11.01 -17.62
CA ILE A 151 -2.32 9.87 -17.20
C ILE A 151 -2.13 8.86 -18.34
N LEU A 152 -3.14 8.63 -19.17
CA LEU A 152 -3.01 7.76 -20.34
C LEU A 152 -1.99 8.31 -21.35
N ARG A 153 -1.99 9.63 -21.56
CA ARG A 153 -0.98 10.29 -22.39
C ARG A 153 0.44 10.12 -21.82
N LEU A 154 0.59 10.36 -20.52
CA LEU A 154 1.87 10.21 -19.84
C LEU A 154 2.40 8.76 -19.92
N ILE A 155 1.52 7.76 -19.73
CA ILE A 155 1.90 6.35 -19.88
C ILE A 155 2.28 6.04 -21.33
N GLY A 156 1.58 6.63 -22.30
CA GLY A 156 1.94 6.50 -23.71
C GLY A 156 3.32 7.03 -24.03
N ASP A 157 3.71 8.15 -23.44
CA ASP A 157 5.02 8.79 -23.65
C ASP A 157 6.14 8.07 -22.89
N LEU A 158 5.92 7.65 -21.64
CA LEU A 158 6.91 6.99 -20.80
C LEU A 158 7.02 5.49 -21.04
N THR A 159 6.01 4.88 -21.66
CA THR A 159 5.81 3.41 -21.73
C THR A 159 5.57 2.76 -20.35
N ALA A 160 5.23 1.46 -20.34
CA ALA A 160 4.92 0.73 -19.11
C ALA A 160 6.09 0.64 -18.12
N ALA A 161 7.33 0.72 -18.60
CA ALA A 161 8.54 0.57 -17.78
C ALA A 161 9.28 1.92 -17.54
N GLY A 162 8.83 3.01 -18.15
CA GLY A 162 9.58 4.28 -18.17
C GLY A 162 9.76 4.94 -16.80
N ALA A 163 8.90 4.62 -15.84
CA ALA A 163 8.97 5.12 -14.47
C ALA A 163 9.45 4.06 -13.44
N THR A 164 9.99 2.93 -13.90
CA THR A 164 10.52 1.91 -12.99
C THR A 164 11.62 2.47 -12.11
N TYR A 165 11.50 2.33 -10.79
CA TYR A 165 12.38 2.92 -9.78
C TYR A 165 12.53 4.45 -9.84
N LYS A 166 11.54 5.14 -10.36
CA LYS A 166 11.50 6.61 -10.38
C LYS A 166 10.28 7.13 -9.63
N ALA A 167 10.41 8.30 -9.04
CA ALA A 167 9.27 9.05 -8.54
C ALA A 167 8.71 9.93 -9.65
N LEU A 168 7.38 10.05 -9.72
CA LEU A 168 6.71 11.02 -10.59
C LEU A 168 6.19 12.17 -9.71
N GLU A 169 6.58 13.38 -10.04
CA GLU A 169 6.13 14.59 -9.34
C GLU A 169 5.40 15.50 -10.33
N PHE A 170 4.13 15.76 -10.06
CA PHE A 170 3.23 16.52 -10.92
C PHE A 170 3.10 17.96 -10.47
#